data_7cf282bc3e48e598253f64b4a63f54b2
#
_entry.id   7cf282bc3e48e598253f64b4a63f54b2
#
_cell.length_a   1.000
_cell.length_b   1.000
_cell.length_c   1.000
_cell.angle_alpha   90.00
_cell.angle_beta   90.00
_cell.angle_gamma   90.00
#
_symmetry.space_group_name_H-M   'P 1'
#
loop_
_entity.id
_entity.type
_entity.pdbx_description
1 polymer ?
#
loop_
_entity_poly.entity_id
_entity_poly.type
_entity_poly.pdbx_seq_one_letter_code
_entity_poly.pdbx_strand_id
1 'polypeptide(L)'
;MTGDHRTNFPPHDNPLHDSKDVPQFAPNFSVYVLPPDAVCLYSEDRKFFLHGELYCALASAIGEGGRSFRQLVRELGRDFPSDKIHEALKRLLDRRYVVAESPSSAGAAAAYWASLGLPLETAEANLRNCRVRIRSIDVEGGAGLGAALAALGVRVVKRSPDLTVTLVSDYLEARVAALNRKHLADQTPWLLVQPSGIFPLVGPLFSPGNTACWTCLSDRMMRNREVKGLLDRVPARAVAVSPLACNTFGQSAIQLAAVEIAKAIATDFRTDLRDHIISLDLLGSTIAKHYVAARPQCPSCGREELRDPGRKPAPIELGPGAKLVMTSGGYRTVSSRATVARFRKHVSPLTGVVSRLERIDADLPLNTNFHATHNFSGPARTVNELRANL
;
A
#
# COMPACT_ATOMS: atom_id res chain seq x y z
N MET A 1 -10.60 12.80 -7.17
CA MET A 1 -9.32 12.60 -7.86
C MET A 1 -8.71 11.35 -7.28
N THR A 2 -8.93 10.22 -7.96
CA THR A 2 -8.43 8.90 -7.59
C THR A 2 -6.94 8.87 -7.85
N GLY A 3 -6.14 8.70 -6.80
CA GLY A 3 -4.69 8.51 -6.91
C GLY A 3 -4.36 7.27 -7.73
N ASP A 4 -3.46 7.45 -8.68
CA ASP A 4 -2.94 6.36 -9.53
C ASP A 4 -2.09 5.41 -8.66
N HIS A 5 -2.69 4.32 -8.21
CA HIS A 5 -2.08 3.30 -7.34
C HIS A 5 -1.18 2.32 -8.13
N ARG A 6 -0.47 2.81 -9.15
CA ARG A 6 0.48 1.98 -9.89
C ARG A 6 1.71 1.71 -9.04
N THR A 7 1.88 0.47 -8.62
CA THR A 7 3.19 -0.04 -8.25
C THR A 7 4.11 0.13 -9.46
N ASN A 8 5.16 0.95 -9.34
CA ASN A 8 6.20 1.09 -10.35
C ASN A 8 7.01 -0.21 -10.42
N PHE A 9 6.58 -1.14 -11.28
CA PHE A 9 7.43 -2.26 -11.66
C PHE A 9 8.42 -1.79 -12.73
N PRO A 10 9.68 -2.26 -12.72
CA PRO A 10 10.65 -1.90 -13.73
C PRO A 10 10.15 -2.32 -15.13
N PRO A 11 10.49 -1.57 -16.18
CA PRO A 11 10.19 -1.97 -17.54
C PRO A 11 10.89 -3.31 -17.85
N HIS A 12 10.13 -4.25 -18.41
CA HIS A 12 10.71 -5.47 -18.93
C HIS A 12 11.60 -5.14 -20.14
N ASP A 13 12.74 -5.82 -20.26
CA ASP A 13 13.57 -5.80 -21.45
C ASP A 13 12.73 -6.11 -22.69
N ASN A 14 12.97 -5.39 -23.78
CA ASN A 14 12.13 -5.31 -24.97
C ASN A 14 12.14 -6.64 -25.78
N PRO A 15 11.11 -7.50 -25.69
CA PRO A 15 11.13 -8.82 -26.32
C PRO A 15 10.63 -8.85 -27.76
N LEU A 16 10.36 -7.69 -28.39
CA LEU A 16 9.62 -7.62 -29.66
C LEU A 16 10.35 -8.17 -30.89
N HIS A 17 11.67 -8.35 -30.85
CA HIS A 17 12.42 -8.67 -32.08
C HIS A 17 12.52 -10.16 -32.41
N ASP A 18 12.34 -11.08 -31.46
CA ASP A 18 12.54 -12.52 -31.69
C ASP A 18 11.54 -13.47 -31.00
N SER A 19 10.48 -12.94 -30.37
CA SER A 19 9.64 -13.77 -29.54
C SER A 19 8.63 -14.56 -30.37
N LYS A 20 8.62 -15.88 -30.13
CA LYS A 20 7.60 -16.81 -30.59
C LYS A 20 6.32 -16.67 -29.74
N ASP A 21 6.32 -15.75 -28.79
CA ASP A 21 5.25 -15.53 -27.84
C ASP A 21 4.01 -15.02 -28.55
N VAL A 22 2.87 -15.48 -28.09
CA VAL A 22 1.55 -15.11 -28.61
C VAL A 22 0.99 -13.98 -27.76
N PRO A 23 0.82 -12.77 -28.31
CA PRO A 23 0.22 -11.67 -27.59
C PRO A 23 -1.25 -11.95 -27.29
N GLN A 24 -1.67 -11.60 -26.08
CA GLN A 24 -3.07 -11.68 -25.64
C GLN A 24 -3.43 -10.39 -24.90
N PHE A 25 -4.71 -10.01 -24.96
CA PHE A 25 -5.18 -8.94 -24.09
C PHE A 25 -5.11 -9.38 -22.64
N ALA A 26 -4.72 -8.44 -21.77
CA ALA A 26 -4.67 -8.71 -20.34
C ALA A 26 -6.06 -9.13 -19.85
N PRO A 27 -6.15 -10.19 -19.03
CA PRO A 27 -7.42 -10.86 -18.70
C PRO A 27 -8.41 -10.02 -17.89
N ASN A 28 -8.00 -8.87 -17.42
CA ASN A 28 -8.86 -7.88 -16.76
C ASN A 28 -9.60 -6.96 -17.75
N PHE A 29 -9.37 -7.07 -19.06
CA PHE A 29 -10.06 -6.27 -20.07
C PHE A 29 -11.01 -7.12 -20.94
N SER A 30 -12.24 -6.63 -21.07
CA SER A 30 -13.10 -6.96 -22.18
C SER A 30 -12.79 -6.03 -23.35
N VAL A 31 -12.57 -6.58 -24.53
CA VAL A 31 -12.12 -5.83 -25.71
C VAL A 31 -13.25 -5.73 -26.72
N TYR A 32 -13.56 -4.52 -27.13
CA TYR A 32 -14.58 -4.22 -28.13
C TYR A 32 -13.96 -3.45 -29.29
N VAL A 33 -13.98 -4.05 -30.48
CA VAL A 33 -13.61 -3.35 -31.71
C VAL A 33 -14.81 -2.56 -32.20
N LEU A 34 -14.65 -1.27 -32.34
CA LEU A 34 -15.69 -0.31 -32.73
C LEU A 34 -15.30 0.33 -34.08
N PRO A 35 -15.70 -0.29 -35.21
CA PRO A 35 -15.33 0.26 -36.51
C PRO A 35 -15.85 1.68 -36.71
N PRO A 36 -15.18 2.52 -37.53
CA PRO A 36 -14.03 2.13 -38.37
C PRO A 36 -12.67 2.18 -37.66
N ASP A 37 -12.51 2.94 -36.58
CA ASP A 37 -11.21 3.35 -36.10
C ASP A 37 -11.02 3.37 -34.57
N ALA A 38 -11.87 2.68 -33.82
CA ALA A 38 -11.77 2.68 -32.35
C ALA A 38 -11.78 1.28 -31.76
N VAL A 39 -11.01 1.11 -30.67
CA VAL A 39 -11.06 -0.07 -29.80
C VAL A 39 -11.30 0.37 -28.37
N CYS A 40 -12.28 -0.21 -27.70
CA CYS A 40 -12.54 0.00 -26.29
C CYS A 40 -11.99 -1.18 -25.48
N LEU A 41 -11.09 -0.89 -24.55
CA LEU A 41 -10.65 -1.80 -23.50
C LEU A 41 -11.41 -1.44 -22.22
N TYR A 42 -12.25 -2.33 -21.75
CA TYR A 42 -13.15 -2.10 -20.63
C TYR A 42 -12.87 -3.06 -19.47
N SER A 43 -12.74 -2.53 -18.26
CA SER A 43 -12.66 -3.29 -17.01
C SER A 43 -13.57 -2.69 -15.94
N GLU A 44 -13.70 -3.32 -14.77
CA GLU A 44 -14.55 -2.83 -13.67
C GLU A 44 -14.21 -1.41 -13.24
N ASP A 45 -12.91 -1.05 -13.23
CA ASP A 45 -12.40 0.20 -12.65
C ASP A 45 -12.02 1.26 -13.68
N ARG A 46 -11.88 0.88 -14.97
CA ARG A 46 -11.38 1.80 -16.00
C ARG A 46 -11.78 1.39 -17.42
N LYS A 47 -11.71 2.38 -18.28
CA LYS A 47 -11.95 2.24 -19.72
C LYS A 47 -10.89 3.02 -20.50
N PHE A 48 -10.42 2.44 -21.60
CA PHE A 48 -9.49 3.08 -22.51
C PHE A 48 -10.00 2.98 -23.92
N PHE A 49 -9.81 4.03 -24.71
CA PHE A 49 -10.06 4.03 -26.13
C PHE A 49 -8.73 4.16 -26.88
N LEU A 50 -8.52 3.26 -27.83
CA LEU A 50 -7.42 3.32 -28.77
C LEU A 50 -8.02 3.72 -30.12
N HIS A 51 -7.46 4.73 -30.75
CA HIS A 51 -7.95 5.27 -32.01
C HIS A 51 -6.99 4.97 -33.15
N GLY A 52 -7.55 4.60 -34.29
CA GLY A 52 -6.86 4.32 -35.55
C GLY A 52 -7.11 2.89 -36.07
N GLU A 53 -7.23 2.77 -37.38
CA GLU A 53 -7.47 1.51 -38.08
C GLU A 53 -6.47 0.41 -37.73
N LEU A 54 -5.21 0.78 -37.52
CA LEU A 54 -4.17 -0.17 -37.07
C LEU A 54 -4.51 -0.82 -35.72
N TYR A 55 -5.06 -0.06 -34.75
CA TYR A 55 -5.48 -0.66 -33.47
C TYR A 55 -6.68 -1.58 -33.63
N CYS A 56 -7.60 -1.29 -34.55
CA CYS A 56 -8.71 -2.18 -34.86
C CYS A 56 -8.19 -3.49 -35.47
N ALA A 57 -7.29 -3.41 -36.43
CA ALA A 57 -6.67 -4.58 -37.06
C ALA A 57 -5.87 -5.42 -36.03
N LEU A 58 -5.06 -4.78 -35.18
CA LEU A 58 -4.35 -5.44 -34.11
C LEU A 58 -5.28 -6.08 -33.10
N ALA A 59 -6.36 -5.40 -32.70
CA ALA A 59 -7.30 -5.92 -31.72
C ALA A 59 -8.04 -7.16 -32.28
N SER A 60 -8.45 -7.14 -33.51
CA SER A 60 -9.06 -8.29 -34.18
C SER A 60 -8.11 -9.46 -34.26
N ALA A 61 -6.88 -9.23 -34.76
CA ALA A 61 -5.88 -10.26 -34.94
C ALA A 61 -5.39 -10.89 -33.63
N ILE A 62 -5.24 -10.09 -32.55
CA ILE A 62 -4.90 -10.58 -31.20
C ILE A 62 -6.10 -11.33 -30.61
N GLY A 63 -7.34 -10.82 -30.79
CA GLY A 63 -8.56 -11.44 -30.28
C GLY A 63 -8.84 -12.82 -30.88
N GLU A 64 -8.50 -13.06 -32.15
CA GLU A 64 -8.57 -14.36 -32.78
C GLU A 64 -7.53 -15.36 -32.22
N GLY A 65 -6.43 -14.85 -31.65
CA GLY A 65 -5.40 -15.65 -31.01
C GLY A 65 -4.47 -16.41 -31.96
N GLY A 66 -3.54 -17.15 -31.37
CA GLY A 66 -2.68 -18.11 -32.08
C GLY A 66 -1.57 -17.50 -32.95
N ARG A 67 -1.46 -16.17 -33.03
CA ARG A 67 -0.43 -15.49 -33.83
C ARG A 67 0.67 -14.95 -32.94
N SER A 68 1.93 -15.28 -33.24
CA SER A 68 3.08 -14.66 -32.57
C SER A 68 3.24 -13.19 -32.99
N PHE A 69 4.00 -12.41 -32.20
CA PHE A 69 4.34 -11.02 -32.56
C PHE A 69 4.91 -10.91 -33.97
N ARG A 70 5.79 -11.83 -34.36
CA ARG A 70 6.38 -11.86 -35.71
C ARG A 70 5.32 -12.12 -36.79
N GLN A 71 4.34 -13.00 -36.53
CA GLN A 71 3.26 -13.28 -37.47
C GLN A 71 2.34 -12.08 -37.63
N LEU A 72 1.98 -11.42 -36.53
CA LEU A 72 1.17 -10.18 -36.57
C LEU A 72 1.83 -9.08 -37.41
N VAL A 73 3.14 -8.85 -37.19
CA VAL A 73 3.88 -7.84 -37.97
C VAL A 73 3.91 -8.20 -39.46
N ARG A 74 4.11 -9.48 -39.79
CA ARG A 74 4.14 -9.93 -41.20
C ARG A 74 2.78 -9.83 -41.89
N GLU A 75 1.71 -10.20 -41.19
CA GLU A 75 0.36 -10.18 -41.76
C GLU A 75 -0.15 -8.75 -41.93
N LEU A 76 -0.05 -7.93 -40.90
CA LEU A 76 -0.50 -6.53 -40.94
C LEU A 76 0.43 -5.62 -41.72
N GLY A 77 1.68 -6.05 -41.97
CA GLY A 77 2.64 -5.34 -42.82
C GLY A 77 2.25 -5.21 -44.28
N ARG A 78 1.16 -5.87 -44.71
CA ARG A 78 0.55 -5.70 -46.04
C ARG A 78 -0.22 -4.38 -46.14
N ASP A 79 -0.85 -3.96 -45.03
CA ASP A 79 -1.75 -2.82 -44.99
C ASP A 79 -1.17 -1.63 -44.20
N PHE A 80 -0.20 -1.88 -43.32
CA PHE A 80 0.38 -0.86 -42.45
C PHE A 80 1.92 -0.90 -42.45
N PRO A 81 2.60 0.24 -42.27
CA PRO A 81 4.07 0.30 -42.15
C PRO A 81 4.53 -0.51 -40.91
N SER A 82 5.59 -1.33 -41.10
CA SER A 82 6.08 -2.22 -40.02
C SER A 82 6.59 -1.48 -38.79
N ASP A 83 7.16 -0.29 -38.92
CA ASP A 83 7.56 0.56 -37.82
C ASP A 83 6.39 1.01 -36.97
N LYS A 84 5.25 1.33 -37.58
CA LYS A 84 4.02 1.71 -36.89
C LYS A 84 3.40 0.52 -36.14
N ILE A 85 3.45 -0.68 -36.71
CA ILE A 85 2.99 -1.90 -36.04
C ILE A 85 3.85 -2.19 -34.81
N HIS A 86 5.16 -2.09 -34.91
CA HIS A 86 6.06 -2.28 -33.79
C HIS A 86 5.85 -1.23 -32.67
N GLU A 87 5.68 0.04 -33.06
CA GLU A 87 5.38 1.11 -32.10
C GLU A 87 4.06 0.87 -31.37
N ALA A 88 3.01 0.47 -32.08
CA ALA A 88 1.71 0.17 -31.51
C ALA A 88 1.76 -1.03 -30.55
N LEU A 89 2.39 -2.15 -30.96
CA LEU A 89 2.56 -3.33 -30.12
C LEU A 89 3.38 -3.01 -28.86
N LYS A 90 4.49 -2.28 -29.00
CA LYS A 90 5.27 -1.80 -27.87
C LYS A 90 4.44 -0.98 -26.90
N ARG A 91 3.64 -0.05 -27.41
CA ARG A 91 2.75 0.79 -26.59
C ARG A 91 1.71 -0.02 -25.84
N LEU A 92 1.15 -1.07 -26.49
CA LEU A 92 0.19 -1.97 -25.86
C LEU A 92 0.83 -2.78 -24.73
N LEU A 93 2.07 -3.26 -24.91
CA LEU A 93 2.85 -3.98 -23.91
C LEU A 93 3.28 -3.08 -22.76
N ASP A 94 3.84 -1.90 -23.05
CA ASP A 94 4.30 -0.94 -22.04
C ASP A 94 3.15 -0.50 -21.11
N ARG A 95 1.95 -0.40 -21.66
CA ARG A 95 0.71 -0.09 -20.90
C ARG A 95 0.04 -1.32 -20.30
N ARG A 96 0.59 -2.50 -20.55
CA ARG A 96 0.01 -3.78 -20.10
C ARG A 96 -1.43 -4.01 -20.55
N TYR A 97 -1.80 -3.49 -21.70
CA TYR A 97 -3.06 -3.82 -22.35
C TYR A 97 -2.99 -5.19 -23.02
N VAL A 98 -1.79 -5.54 -23.45
CA VAL A 98 -1.45 -6.85 -24.03
C VAL A 98 -0.29 -7.44 -23.21
N VAL A 99 -0.33 -8.74 -23.05
CA VAL A 99 0.71 -9.54 -22.35
C VAL A 99 1.21 -10.63 -23.31
N ALA A 100 2.47 -11.03 -23.13
CA ALA A 100 3.10 -12.09 -23.93
C ALA A 100 3.12 -13.38 -23.09
N GLU A 101 1.98 -13.97 -22.85
CA GLU A 101 1.85 -15.17 -21.99
C GLU A 101 1.10 -16.29 -22.69
N SER A 102 1.47 -17.53 -22.32
CA SER A 102 0.70 -18.71 -22.71
C SER A 102 -0.68 -18.71 -22.04
N PRO A 103 -1.73 -19.15 -22.74
CA PRO A 103 -3.11 -19.11 -22.25
C PRO A 103 -3.41 -20.22 -21.25
N SER A 104 -2.72 -20.30 -20.13
CA SER A 104 -3.02 -21.35 -19.14
C SER A 104 -3.95 -20.88 -18.04
N SER A 105 -5.06 -20.38 -18.26
CA SER A 105 -6.16 -20.10 -17.33
C SER A 105 -6.72 -18.68 -17.40
N ALA A 106 -7.67 -18.50 -18.30
CA ALA A 106 -8.62 -17.40 -18.18
C ALA A 106 -9.55 -17.68 -16.98
N GLY A 107 -9.35 -16.97 -15.87
CA GLY A 107 -10.19 -17.09 -14.68
C GLY A 107 -10.20 -15.79 -13.89
N ALA A 108 -11.13 -15.67 -12.94
CA ALA A 108 -11.26 -14.48 -12.08
C ALA A 108 -9.96 -14.13 -11.35
N ALA A 109 -9.15 -15.14 -10.97
CA ALA A 109 -7.85 -14.94 -10.35
C ALA A 109 -6.86 -14.25 -11.30
N ALA A 110 -6.82 -14.66 -12.57
CA ALA A 110 -5.96 -14.03 -13.58
C ALA A 110 -6.32 -12.56 -13.78
N ALA A 111 -7.61 -12.25 -13.90
CA ALA A 111 -8.10 -10.87 -14.01
C ALA A 111 -7.74 -10.02 -12.79
N TYR A 112 -7.87 -10.58 -11.59
CA TYR A 112 -7.50 -9.89 -10.35
C TYR A 112 -6.00 -9.51 -10.32
N TRP A 113 -5.12 -10.47 -10.58
CA TRP A 113 -3.68 -10.21 -10.58
C TRP A 113 -3.24 -9.29 -11.72
N ALA A 114 -3.86 -9.44 -12.91
CA ALA A 114 -3.62 -8.53 -14.03
C ALA A 114 -4.03 -7.08 -13.71
N SER A 115 -5.10 -6.87 -12.93
CA SER A 115 -5.49 -5.53 -12.47
C SER A 115 -4.43 -4.86 -11.58
N LEU A 116 -3.64 -5.68 -10.87
CA LEU A 116 -2.47 -5.24 -10.10
C LEU A 116 -1.19 -5.19 -10.95
N GLY A 117 -1.27 -5.53 -12.24
CA GLY A 117 -0.14 -5.56 -13.15
C GLY A 117 0.78 -6.77 -12.97
N LEU A 118 0.27 -7.88 -12.42
CA LEU A 118 1.01 -9.12 -12.22
C LEU A 118 0.50 -10.23 -13.13
N PRO A 119 1.42 -11.01 -13.76
CA PRO A 119 1.08 -12.28 -14.36
C PRO A 119 0.55 -13.28 -13.31
N LEU A 120 -0.45 -14.06 -13.67
CA LEU A 120 -1.02 -15.08 -12.79
C LEU A 120 0.06 -16.05 -12.27
N GLU A 121 0.88 -16.57 -13.19
CA GLU A 121 1.93 -17.54 -12.85
C GLU A 121 2.93 -16.99 -11.85
N THR A 122 3.33 -15.72 -12.02
CA THR A 122 4.23 -15.03 -11.09
C THR A 122 3.58 -14.87 -9.71
N ALA A 123 2.31 -14.43 -9.68
CA ALA A 123 1.56 -14.28 -8.44
C ALA A 123 1.45 -15.62 -7.68
N GLU A 124 1.02 -16.67 -8.39
CA GLU A 124 0.88 -18.00 -7.80
C GLU A 124 2.22 -18.61 -7.35
N ALA A 125 3.28 -18.41 -8.13
CA ALA A 125 4.61 -18.88 -7.74
C ALA A 125 5.07 -18.19 -6.44
N ASN A 126 4.90 -16.88 -6.34
CA ASN A 126 5.24 -16.13 -5.14
C ASN A 126 4.41 -16.58 -3.93
N LEU A 127 3.11 -16.79 -4.11
CA LEU A 127 2.22 -17.27 -3.05
C LEU A 127 2.62 -18.68 -2.56
N ARG A 128 2.88 -19.63 -3.46
CA ARG A 128 3.30 -21.00 -3.13
C ARG A 128 4.68 -21.06 -2.48
N ASN A 129 5.61 -20.21 -2.88
CA ASN A 129 6.98 -20.24 -2.40
C ASN A 129 7.16 -19.56 -1.05
N CYS A 130 6.36 -18.54 -0.73
CA CYS A 130 6.46 -17.83 0.54
C CYS A 130 5.86 -18.64 1.70
N ARG A 131 6.68 -18.92 2.71
CA ARG A 131 6.29 -19.64 3.93
C ARG A 131 5.85 -18.64 5.00
N VAL A 132 4.58 -18.67 5.35
CA VAL A 132 3.98 -17.74 6.33
C VAL A 132 3.75 -18.46 7.66
N ARG A 133 4.24 -17.87 8.74
CA ARG A 133 3.92 -18.29 10.10
C ARG A 133 2.92 -17.31 10.72
N ILE A 134 1.85 -17.86 11.33
CA ILE A 134 0.87 -17.09 12.07
C ILE A 134 1.11 -17.28 13.56
N ARG A 135 1.08 -16.20 14.31
CA ARG A 135 1.14 -16.15 15.77
C ARG A 135 0.00 -15.30 16.30
N SER A 136 -0.47 -15.60 17.50
CA SER A 136 -1.47 -14.79 18.21
C SER A 136 -0.95 -14.44 19.60
N ILE A 137 -1.24 -13.21 20.03
CA ILE A 137 -0.97 -12.70 21.38
C ILE A 137 -2.32 -12.27 21.96
N ASP A 138 -2.89 -13.10 22.82
CA ASP A 138 -4.17 -12.86 23.53
C ASP A 138 -5.33 -12.43 22.61
N VAL A 139 -5.38 -12.96 21.41
CA VAL A 139 -6.45 -12.72 20.44
C VAL A 139 -6.70 -13.97 19.62
N GLU A 140 -7.95 -14.23 19.32
CA GLU A 140 -8.38 -15.29 18.43
C GLU A 140 -8.27 -14.86 16.94
N GLY A 141 -8.46 -15.81 16.02
CA GLY A 141 -8.49 -15.56 14.59
C GLY A 141 -7.33 -16.16 13.81
N GLY A 142 -6.29 -16.67 14.50
CA GLY A 142 -5.11 -17.26 13.83
C GLY A 142 -5.46 -18.45 12.92
N ALA A 143 -6.37 -19.32 13.34
CA ALA A 143 -6.83 -20.46 12.53
C ALA A 143 -7.62 -19.98 11.29
N GLY A 144 -8.50 -18.98 11.48
CA GLY A 144 -9.28 -18.40 10.38
C GLY A 144 -8.38 -17.71 9.35
N LEU A 145 -7.39 -16.95 9.80
CA LEU A 145 -6.39 -16.33 8.90
C LEU A 145 -5.59 -17.41 8.15
N GLY A 146 -5.20 -18.48 8.84
CA GLY A 146 -4.50 -19.59 8.21
C GLY A 146 -5.30 -20.26 7.11
N ALA A 147 -6.58 -20.54 7.37
CA ALA A 147 -7.49 -21.09 6.36
C ALA A 147 -7.69 -20.15 5.17
N ALA A 148 -7.89 -18.85 5.42
CA ALA A 148 -8.07 -17.84 4.38
C ALA A 148 -6.80 -17.71 3.51
N LEU A 149 -5.61 -17.68 4.10
CA LEU A 149 -4.34 -17.63 3.36
C LEU A 149 -4.11 -18.91 2.55
N ALA A 150 -4.40 -20.09 3.13
CA ALA A 150 -4.29 -21.36 2.41
C ALA A 150 -5.22 -21.43 1.20
N ALA A 151 -6.45 -20.91 1.32
CA ALA A 151 -7.40 -20.80 0.22
C ALA A 151 -6.90 -19.89 -0.93
N LEU A 152 -6.03 -18.92 -0.61
CA LEU A 152 -5.36 -18.06 -1.58
C LEU A 152 -4.04 -18.66 -2.11
N GLY A 153 -3.71 -19.90 -1.77
CA GLY A 153 -2.51 -20.59 -2.22
C GLY A 153 -1.24 -20.30 -1.40
N VAL A 154 -1.35 -19.58 -0.27
CA VAL A 154 -0.21 -19.26 0.59
C VAL A 154 0.16 -20.45 1.47
N ARG A 155 1.44 -20.76 1.57
CA ARG A 155 1.96 -21.86 2.39
C ARG A 155 2.08 -21.45 3.85
N VAL A 156 1.20 -21.96 4.71
CA VAL A 156 1.25 -21.72 6.17
C VAL A 156 2.15 -22.77 6.84
N VAL A 157 3.13 -22.31 7.65
CA VAL A 157 4.15 -23.17 8.28
C VAL A 157 4.35 -22.84 9.77
N LYS A 158 4.88 -23.81 10.52
CA LYS A 158 5.25 -23.62 11.93
C LYS A 158 6.71 -23.21 12.12
N ARG A 159 7.62 -23.62 11.23
CA ARG A 159 9.08 -23.41 11.33
C ARG A 159 9.62 -22.78 10.07
N SER A 160 10.74 -22.06 10.21
CA SER A 160 11.49 -21.42 9.12
C SER A 160 10.60 -20.61 8.17
N PRO A 161 9.83 -19.62 8.68
CA PRO A 161 9.00 -18.77 7.85
C PRO A 161 9.84 -17.72 7.11
N ASP A 162 9.34 -17.31 5.95
CA ASP A 162 9.85 -16.15 5.21
C ASP A 162 9.13 -14.87 5.68
N LEU A 163 7.88 -15.00 6.16
CA LEU A 163 7.09 -13.94 6.74
C LEU A 163 6.42 -14.43 8.04
N THR A 164 6.47 -13.63 9.09
CA THR A 164 5.66 -13.88 10.30
C THR A 164 4.53 -12.87 10.40
N VAL A 165 3.29 -13.36 10.47
CA VAL A 165 2.10 -12.54 10.76
C VAL A 165 1.74 -12.74 12.23
N THR A 166 1.67 -11.64 12.98
CA THR A 166 1.34 -11.66 14.40
C THR A 166 0.01 -10.95 14.64
N LEU A 167 -0.97 -11.70 15.14
CA LEU A 167 -2.24 -11.15 15.57
C LEU A 167 -2.10 -10.64 17.01
N VAL A 168 -2.63 -9.46 17.28
CA VAL A 168 -2.59 -8.81 18.60
C VAL A 168 -3.95 -8.21 18.94
N SER A 169 -4.23 -8.08 20.23
CA SER A 169 -5.41 -7.35 20.71
C SER A 169 -5.21 -5.83 20.71
N ASP A 170 -3.96 -5.37 20.85
CA ASP A 170 -3.54 -3.96 20.74
C ASP A 170 -2.13 -3.88 20.14
N TYR A 171 -1.93 -2.96 19.20
CA TYR A 171 -0.62 -2.68 18.59
C TYR A 171 0.42 -2.18 19.61
N LEU A 172 -0.03 -1.63 20.74
CA LEU A 172 0.82 -1.16 21.83
C LEU A 172 1.08 -2.21 22.92
N GLU A 173 0.71 -3.48 22.68
CA GLU A 173 0.99 -4.60 23.57
C GLU A 173 2.52 -4.73 23.83
N ALA A 174 2.90 -4.76 25.10
CA ALA A 174 4.31 -4.72 25.52
C ALA A 174 5.16 -5.86 24.93
N ARG A 175 4.58 -7.06 24.75
CA ARG A 175 5.25 -8.23 24.17
C ARG A 175 5.68 -8.03 22.71
N VAL A 176 5.04 -7.11 21.99
CA VAL A 176 5.41 -6.77 20.61
C VAL A 176 6.79 -6.12 20.55
N ALA A 177 7.22 -5.42 21.60
CA ALA A 177 8.58 -4.87 21.69
C ALA A 177 9.66 -5.96 21.61
N ALA A 178 9.45 -7.10 22.27
CA ALA A 178 10.38 -8.24 22.20
C ALA A 178 10.40 -8.86 20.80
N LEU A 179 9.24 -8.98 20.15
CA LEU A 179 9.14 -9.45 18.76
C LEU A 179 9.88 -8.51 17.81
N ASN A 180 9.69 -7.20 17.96
CA ASN A 180 10.41 -6.21 17.14
C ASN A 180 11.93 -6.36 17.26
N ARG A 181 12.47 -6.48 18.50
CA ARG A 181 13.91 -6.71 18.70
C ARG A 181 14.39 -8.00 18.02
N LYS A 182 13.62 -9.08 18.18
CA LYS A 182 13.94 -10.37 17.54
C LYS A 182 13.99 -10.24 16.01
N HIS A 183 12.97 -9.69 15.40
CA HIS A 183 12.89 -9.56 13.94
C HIS A 183 13.95 -8.61 13.38
N LEU A 184 14.31 -7.55 14.12
CA LEU A 184 15.43 -6.68 13.76
C LEU A 184 16.77 -7.43 13.80
N ALA A 185 17.00 -8.28 14.82
CA ALA A 185 18.22 -9.08 14.92
C ALA A 185 18.29 -10.17 13.83
N ASP A 186 17.18 -10.88 13.61
CA ASP A 186 17.10 -11.98 12.65
C ASP A 186 16.97 -11.46 11.19
N GLN A 187 16.82 -10.17 10.97
CA GLN A 187 16.58 -9.54 9.66
C GLN A 187 15.38 -10.16 8.90
N THR A 188 14.35 -10.61 9.64
CA THR A 188 13.19 -11.30 9.05
C THR A 188 11.97 -10.39 8.97
N PRO A 189 11.26 -10.34 7.83
CA PRO A 189 10.05 -9.55 7.69
C PRO A 189 8.92 -10.10 8.57
N TRP A 190 8.09 -9.18 9.04
CA TRP A 190 6.92 -9.53 9.82
C TRP A 190 5.82 -8.47 9.71
N LEU A 191 4.60 -8.84 10.08
CA LEU A 191 3.41 -8.01 9.92
C LEU A 191 2.52 -8.13 11.15
N LEU A 192 1.89 -7.02 11.55
CA LEU A 192 0.88 -7.00 12.60
C LEU A 192 -0.53 -7.00 12.02
N VAL A 193 -1.44 -7.66 12.72
CA VAL A 193 -2.88 -7.60 12.49
C VAL A 193 -3.59 -7.47 13.83
N GLN A 194 -4.48 -6.50 13.95
CA GLN A 194 -5.43 -6.40 15.06
C GLN A 194 -6.82 -6.68 14.50
N PRO A 195 -7.31 -7.93 14.62
CA PRO A 195 -8.61 -8.31 14.04
C PRO A 195 -9.79 -7.85 14.89
N SER A 196 -9.53 -7.39 16.11
CA SER A 196 -10.54 -7.07 17.13
C SER A 196 -10.81 -5.57 17.25
N GLY A 197 -11.95 -5.21 17.77
CA GLY A 197 -12.41 -3.83 17.95
C GLY A 197 -13.28 -3.35 16.78
N ILE A 198 -13.78 -2.13 16.91
CA ILE A 198 -14.57 -1.47 15.85
C ILE A 198 -13.69 -0.84 14.76
N PHE A 199 -12.39 -0.77 15.01
CA PHE A 199 -11.36 -0.31 14.06
C PHE A 199 -10.25 -1.35 13.94
N PRO A 200 -10.52 -2.52 13.30
CA PRO A 200 -9.46 -3.48 13.00
C PRO A 200 -8.35 -2.87 12.17
N LEU A 201 -7.13 -3.38 12.38
CA LEU A 201 -5.92 -2.87 11.72
C LEU A 201 -5.16 -4.00 11.03
N VAL A 202 -4.64 -3.72 9.83
CA VAL A 202 -3.78 -4.62 9.07
C VAL A 202 -2.50 -3.89 8.68
N GLY A 203 -1.34 -4.49 8.95
CA GLY A 203 -0.04 -3.90 8.67
C GLY A 203 0.50 -3.04 9.82
N PRO A 204 1.61 -2.32 9.63
CA PRO A 204 2.42 -2.37 8.42
C PRO A 204 3.22 -3.65 8.30
N LEU A 205 3.79 -3.86 7.13
CA LEU A 205 4.83 -4.85 6.92
C LEU A 205 6.17 -4.24 7.40
N PHE A 206 6.71 -4.82 8.46
CA PHE A 206 8.04 -4.45 8.96
C PHE A 206 9.10 -5.27 8.23
N SER A 207 9.91 -4.60 7.40
CA SER A 207 11.08 -5.17 6.74
C SER A 207 12.33 -4.50 7.30
N PRO A 208 13.13 -5.19 8.13
CA PRO A 208 14.31 -4.61 8.75
C PRO A 208 15.23 -3.95 7.74
N GLY A 209 15.73 -2.75 8.06
CA GLY A 209 16.57 -1.96 7.16
C GLY A 209 15.83 -1.21 6.05
N ASN A 210 14.61 -1.61 5.70
CA ASN A 210 13.87 -1.05 4.55
C ASN A 210 12.64 -0.23 4.94
N THR A 211 12.01 -0.53 6.09
CA THR A 211 10.78 0.14 6.53
C THR A 211 10.92 0.66 7.95
N ALA A 212 9.92 1.43 8.42
CA ALA A 212 9.81 1.75 9.84
C ALA A 212 9.76 0.48 10.68
N CYS A 213 10.32 0.46 11.89
CA CYS A 213 10.13 -0.64 12.83
C CYS A 213 8.94 -0.36 13.76
N TRP A 214 8.54 -1.37 14.55
CA TRP A 214 7.44 -1.20 15.51
C TRP A 214 7.69 -0.08 16.53
N THR A 215 8.94 0.16 16.96
CA THR A 215 9.26 1.26 17.88
C THR A 215 8.98 2.64 17.25
N CYS A 216 9.18 2.79 15.93
CA CYS A 216 8.77 4.01 15.24
C CYS A 216 7.26 4.19 15.27
N LEU A 217 6.52 3.11 15.00
CA LEU A 217 5.06 3.11 14.99
C LEU A 217 4.49 3.37 16.38
N SER A 218 4.94 2.62 17.39
CA SER A 218 4.41 2.69 18.77
C SER A 218 4.58 4.08 19.38
N ASP A 219 5.69 4.76 19.11
CA ASP A 219 5.89 6.14 19.55
C ASP A 219 4.84 7.10 18.98
N ARG A 220 4.49 6.94 17.69
CA ARG A 220 3.45 7.76 17.06
C ARG A 220 2.05 7.43 17.57
N MET A 221 1.73 6.15 17.64
CA MET A 221 0.42 5.72 18.14
C MET A 221 0.21 6.14 19.61
N MET A 222 1.25 6.03 20.44
CA MET A 222 1.17 6.43 21.83
C MET A 222 0.92 7.94 21.97
N ARG A 223 1.56 8.78 21.15
CA ARG A 223 1.34 10.23 21.13
C ARG A 223 -0.05 10.64 20.69
N ASN A 224 -0.67 9.85 19.80
CA ASN A 224 -2.04 10.08 19.32
C ASN A 224 -3.11 9.42 20.22
N ARG A 225 -2.71 8.74 21.31
CA ARG A 225 -3.61 8.15 22.33
C ARG A 225 -3.38 8.85 23.67
N GLU A 226 -3.87 10.07 23.81
CA GLU A 226 -3.57 10.97 24.92
C GLU A 226 -3.88 10.36 26.29
N VAL A 227 -5.01 9.65 26.38
CA VAL A 227 -5.50 9.07 27.63
C VAL A 227 -4.81 7.74 27.98
N LYS A 228 -4.25 7.04 27.00
CA LYS A 228 -3.70 5.69 27.23
C LYS A 228 -2.59 5.68 28.28
N GLY A 229 -1.68 6.64 28.25
CA GLY A 229 -0.58 6.74 29.23
C GLY A 229 -1.06 6.94 30.66
N LEU A 230 -2.24 7.54 30.84
CA LEU A 230 -2.90 7.68 32.15
C LEU A 230 -3.56 6.36 32.54
N LEU A 231 -4.30 5.75 31.63
CA LEU A 231 -5.05 4.50 31.90
C LEU A 231 -4.12 3.32 32.18
N ASP A 232 -2.97 3.22 31.53
CA ASP A 232 -2.00 2.14 31.73
C ASP A 232 -1.41 2.16 33.16
N ARG A 233 -1.60 3.23 33.93
CA ARG A 233 -1.15 3.38 35.34
C ARG A 233 -2.23 3.04 36.36
N VAL A 234 -3.47 2.88 35.92
CA VAL A 234 -4.56 2.49 36.80
C VAL A 234 -4.45 0.98 37.09
N PRO A 235 -4.16 0.55 38.32
CA PRO A 235 -4.10 -0.86 38.65
C PRO A 235 -5.44 -1.54 38.34
N ALA A 236 -5.38 -2.74 37.80
CA ALA A 236 -6.49 -3.69 37.73
C ALA A 236 -7.58 -3.51 36.66
N ARG A 237 -7.42 -2.70 35.63
CA ARG A 237 -8.31 -2.81 34.47
C ARG A 237 -7.50 -2.80 33.18
N ALA A 238 -7.43 -3.98 32.53
CA ALA A 238 -7.14 -3.99 31.10
C ALA A 238 -8.17 -3.08 30.42
N VAL A 239 -7.72 -2.13 29.59
CA VAL A 239 -8.63 -1.37 28.73
C VAL A 239 -9.34 -2.40 27.86
N ALA A 240 -10.60 -2.64 28.14
CA ALA A 240 -11.37 -3.61 27.40
C ALA A 240 -11.42 -3.17 25.94
N VAL A 241 -10.86 -3.98 25.07
CA VAL A 241 -11.15 -3.91 23.65
C VAL A 241 -12.65 -4.13 23.51
N SER A 242 -13.30 -3.35 22.66
CA SER A 242 -14.75 -3.45 22.46
C SER A 242 -15.20 -4.92 22.34
N PRO A 243 -16.25 -5.36 23.05
CA PRO A 243 -16.80 -6.73 22.92
C PRO A 243 -17.29 -7.04 21.49
N LEU A 244 -17.47 -6.03 20.62
CA LEU A 244 -17.69 -6.22 19.17
C LEU A 244 -16.48 -6.85 18.46
N ALA A 245 -15.43 -7.16 19.20
CA ALA A 245 -14.21 -7.80 18.70
C ALA A 245 -14.37 -9.28 18.37
N CYS A 246 -15.48 -9.90 18.70
CA CYS A 246 -15.61 -11.35 18.63
C CYS A 246 -16.42 -11.81 17.41
N ASN A 247 -15.98 -12.91 16.82
CA ASN A 247 -16.67 -13.72 15.82
C ASN A 247 -16.93 -13.02 14.47
N THR A 248 -18.17 -12.69 14.14
CA THR A 248 -18.58 -12.28 12.80
C THR A 248 -17.90 -10.99 12.32
N PHE A 249 -17.73 -10.01 13.19
CA PHE A 249 -17.07 -8.74 12.84
C PHE A 249 -15.57 -8.92 12.66
N GLY A 250 -14.92 -9.74 13.49
CA GLY A 250 -13.53 -10.11 13.35
C GLY A 250 -13.23 -10.88 12.06
N GLN A 251 -14.19 -11.61 11.51
CA GLN A 251 -14.04 -12.31 10.23
C GLN A 251 -13.81 -11.34 9.07
N SER A 252 -14.46 -10.19 9.02
CA SER A 252 -14.22 -9.18 7.98
C SER A 252 -12.77 -8.69 7.99
N ALA A 253 -12.22 -8.46 9.17
CA ALA A 253 -10.83 -8.07 9.35
C ALA A 253 -9.84 -9.18 8.96
N ILE A 254 -10.16 -10.43 9.27
CA ILE A 254 -9.35 -11.60 8.90
C ILE A 254 -9.32 -11.77 7.38
N GLN A 255 -10.45 -11.64 6.69
CA GLN A 255 -10.52 -11.74 5.23
C GLN A 255 -9.76 -10.58 4.57
N LEU A 256 -9.94 -9.34 5.05
CA LEU A 256 -9.16 -8.21 4.57
C LEU A 256 -7.65 -8.44 4.77
N ALA A 257 -7.25 -8.92 5.96
CA ALA A 257 -5.85 -9.22 6.24
C ALA A 257 -5.30 -10.30 5.29
N ALA A 258 -6.06 -11.37 5.03
CA ALA A 258 -5.65 -12.43 4.12
C ALA A 258 -5.41 -11.89 2.69
N VAL A 259 -6.32 -11.07 2.16
CA VAL A 259 -6.19 -10.45 0.84
C VAL A 259 -4.97 -9.52 0.79
N GLU A 260 -4.79 -8.65 1.79
CA GLU A 260 -3.66 -7.70 1.81
C GLU A 260 -2.31 -8.42 1.97
N ILE A 261 -2.24 -9.49 2.77
CA ILE A 261 -1.05 -10.33 2.91
C ILE A 261 -0.74 -11.07 1.59
N ALA A 262 -1.76 -11.63 0.94
CA ALA A 262 -1.59 -12.30 -0.35
C ALA A 262 -1.10 -11.31 -1.42
N LYS A 263 -1.65 -10.11 -1.49
CA LYS A 263 -1.14 -9.04 -2.36
C LYS A 263 0.32 -8.71 -2.07
N ALA A 264 0.67 -8.58 -0.79
CA ALA A 264 2.05 -8.29 -0.41
C ALA A 264 3.02 -9.40 -0.87
N ILE A 265 2.65 -10.66 -0.68
CA ILE A 265 3.46 -11.80 -1.11
C ILE A 265 3.55 -11.88 -2.63
N ALA A 266 2.41 -11.79 -3.32
CA ALA A 266 2.36 -11.89 -4.78
C ALA A 266 3.20 -10.81 -5.47
N THR A 267 3.26 -9.59 -4.89
CA THR A 267 4.04 -8.47 -5.40
C THR A 267 5.49 -8.42 -4.89
N ASP A 268 6.00 -9.50 -4.31
CA ASP A 268 7.33 -9.54 -3.68
C ASP A 268 7.50 -8.37 -2.69
N PHE A 269 6.52 -8.22 -1.81
CA PHE A 269 6.44 -7.18 -0.77
C PHE A 269 6.45 -5.72 -1.29
N ARG A 270 6.17 -5.50 -2.57
CA ARG A 270 6.00 -4.16 -3.17
C ARG A 270 4.55 -3.70 -3.07
N THR A 271 4.12 -3.37 -1.87
CA THR A 271 2.74 -3.04 -1.51
C THR A 271 2.69 -1.83 -0.58
N ASP A 272 1.54 -1.20 -0.49
CA ASP A 272 1.29 -0.09 0.45
C ASP A 272 1.52 -0.50 1.91
N LEU A 273 1.38 -1.79 2.26
CA LEU A 273 1.66 -2.26 3.62
C LEU A 273 3.09 -2.03 4.10
N ARG A 274 4.05 -1.73 3.19
CA ARG A 274 5.44 -1.41 3.59
C ARG A 274 5.54 -0.18 4.47
N ASP A 275 4.67 0.78 4.26
CA ASP A 275 4.71 2.06 4.96
C ASP A 275 3.32 2.55 5.39
N HIS A 276 2.29 1.71 5.31
CA HIS A 276 0.94 2.04 5.79
C HIS A 276 0.34 0.94 6.66
N ILE A 277 -0.49 1.39 7.60
CA ILE A 277 -1.50 0.57 8.26
C ILE A 277 -2.81 0.79 7.51
N ILE A 278 -3.55 -0.28 7.27
CA ILE A 278 -4.92 -0.21 6.81
C ILE A 278 -5.83 -0.35 8.02
N SER A 279 -6.75 0.59 8.21
CA SER A 279 -7.83 0.50 9.19
C SER A 279 -9.16 0.27 8.51
N LEU A 280 -9.98 -0.59 9.10
CA LEU A 280 -11.36 -0.80 8.71
C LEU A 280 -12.26 -0.16 9.79
N ASP A 281 -13.02 0.84 9.42
CA ASP A 281 -14.06 1.41 10.29
C ASP A 281 -15.35 0.61 10.09
N LEU A 282 -15.69 -0.24 11.07
CA LEU A 282 -16.89 -1.07 11.01
C LEU A 282 -18.19 -0.29 11.29
N LEU A 283 -18.10 0.92 11.86
CA LEU A 283 -19.26 1.78 12.07
C LEU A 283 -19.59 2.62 10.84
N GLY A 284 -18.54 3.23 10.25
CA GLY A 284 -18.67 4.08 9.07
C GLY A 284 -18.51 3.34 7.76
N SER A 285 -18.24 2.02 7.78
CA SER A 285 -18.01 1.18 6.58
C SER A 285 -16.94 1.75 5.64
N THR A 286 -15.86 2.29 6.22
CA THR A 286 -14.77 2.90 5.46
C THR A 286 -13.43 2.24 5.70
N ILE A 287 -12.57 2.28 4.69
CA ILE A 287 -11.18 1.82 4.77
C ILE A 287 -10.26 3.02 4.64
N ALA A 288 -9.31 3.15 5.57
CA ALA A 288 -8.32 4.21 5.54
C ALA A 288 -6.88 3.65 5.58
N LYS A 289 -5.95 4.39 4.95
CA LYS A 289 -4.52 4.09 4.98
C LYS A 289 -3.81 5.13 5.84
N HIS A 290 -2.99 4.67 6.77
CA HIS A 290 -2.26 5.51 7.71
C HIS A 290 -0.76 5.33 7.49
N TYR A 291 -0.08 6.37 7.02
CA TYR A 291 1.34 6.34 6.74
C TYR A 291 2.18 6.16 8.01
N VAL A 292 3.14 5.25 7.98
CA VAL A 292 4.07 4.96 9.08
C VAL A 292 5.48 5.43 8.71
N ALA A 293 5.87 6.57 9.25
CA ALA A 293 7.17 7.14 8.99
C ALA A 293 8.27 6.44 9.80
N ALA A 294 9.37 6.06 9.15
CA ALA A 294 10.60 5.70 9.85
C ALA A 294 11.19 6.95 10.54
N ARG A 295 11.56 6.80 11.81
CA ARG A 295 12.16 7.90 12.60
C ARG A 295 13.69 7.80 12.52
N PRO A 296 14.38 8.81 11.99
CA PRO A 296 15.84 8.77 11.88
C PRO A 296 16.56 8.54 13.22
N GLN A 297 16.03 9.08 14.32
CA GLN A 297 16.55 8.93 15.68
C GLN A 297 15.87 7.81 16.48
N CYS A 298 15.24 6.83 15.83
CA CYS A 298 14.61 5.71 16.52
C CYS A 298 15.65 4.90 17.32
N PRO A 299 15.40 4.58 18.59
CA PRO A 299 16.37 3.82 19.41
C PRO A 299 16.57 2.38 18.90
N SER A 300 15.65 1.83 18.13
CA SER A 300 15.70 0.44 17.65
C SER A 300 16.23 0.29 16.22
N CYS A 301 15.87 1.20 15.31
CA CYS A 301 16.24 1.10 13.88
C CYS A 301 16.79 2.39 13.29
N GLY A 302 16.96 3.46 14.11
CA GLY A 302 17.47 4.74 13.64
C GLY A 302 18.97 4.74 13.42
N ARG A 303 19.47 5.83 12.83
CA ARG A 303 20.89 6.04 12.60
C ARG A 303 21.58 6.40 13.92
N GLU A 304 22.65 5.70 14.23
CA GLU A 304 23.41 5.92 15.45
C GLU A 304 23.96 7.35 15.54
N GLU A 305 24.45 7.88 14.43
CA GLU A 305 24.97 9.25 14.31
C GLU A 305 23.94 10.33 14.68
N LEU A 306 22.64 10.07 14.50
CA LEU A 306 21.56 11.00 14.84
C LEU A 306 21.11 10.88 16.30
N ARG A 307 21.62 9.88 17.03
CA ARG A 307 21.35 9.65 18.45
C ARG A 307 22.46 10.16 19.35
N ASP A 308 23.63 10.48 18.78
CA ASP A 308 24.75 11.04 19.50
C ASP A 308 24.46 12.47 19.95
N PRO A 309 24.34 12.74 21.28
CA PRO A 309 24.10 14.09 21.79
C PRO A 309 25.28 15.04 21.57
N GLY A 310 26.48 14.51 21.32
CA GLY A 310 27.69 15.28 21.04
C GLY A 310 27.85 15.71 19.58
N ARG A 311 26.98 15.24 18.70
CA ARG A 311 27.05 15.56 17.26
C ARG A 311 26.83 17.07 17.03
N LYS A 312 27.82 17.73 16.49
CA LYS A 312 27.67 19.12 16.02
C LYS A 312 26.81 19.12 14.72
N PRO A 313 25.75 19.92 14.68
CA PRO A 313 24.95 20.04 13.43
C PRO A 313 25.84 20.67 12.34
N ALA A 314 25.61 20.27 11.10
CA ALA A 314 26.23 20.93 9.96
C ALA A 314 25.72 22.38 9.87
N PRO A 315 26.60 23.36 9.53
CA PRO A 315 26.16 24.72 9.30
C PRO A 315 25.04 24.79 8.27
N ILE A 316 24.05 25.62 8.53
CA ILE A 316 22.99 25.90 7.56
C ILE A 316 23.44 27.06 6.68
N GLU A 317 23.71 26.78 5.41
CA GLU A 317 23.99 27.83 4.43
C GLU A 317 22.69 28.41 3.90
N LEU A 318 22.49 29.71 4.12
CA LEU A 318 21.35 30.45 3.60
C LEU A 318 21.73 31.07 2.25
N GLY A 319 21.01 30.68 1.20
CA GLY A 319 21.17 31.21 -0.15
C GLY A 319 19.95 31.97 -0.65
N PRO A 320 20.10 32.81 -1.66
CA PRO A 320 18.98 33.46 -2.31
C PRO A 320 18.07 32.42 -2.98
N GLY A 321 16.77 32.56 -2.84
CA GLY A 321 15.80 31.69 -3.48
C GLY A 321 14.69 32.49 -4.14
N ALA A 322 14.30 32.11 -5.37
CA ALA A 322 13.15 32.69 -6.05
C ALA A 322 11.89 32.49 -5.20
N LYS A 323 11.08 33.54 -5.05
CA LYS A 323 9.82 33.50 -4.32
C LYS A 323 8.67 33.31 -5.30
N LEU A 324 7.85 32.29 -5.07
CA LEU A 324 6.67 32.00 -5.88
C LEU A 324 5.46 32.81 -5.40
N VAL A 325 5.37 33.05 -4.10
CA VAL A 325 4.25 33.74 -3.46
C VAL A 325 4.81 34.80 -2.50
N MET A 326 4.31 36.01 -2.67
CA MET A 326 4.62 37.18 -1.81
C MET A 326 3.31 37.74 -1.27
N THR A 327 2.91 37.32 -0.08
CA THR A 327 1.68 37.78 0.59
C THR A 327 1.98 38.27 1.99
N SER A 328 1.00 38.91 2.63
CA SER A 328 1.10 39.35 4.03
C SER A 328 1.42 38.20 5.02
N GLY A 329 1.20 36.95 4.62
CA GLY A 329 1.56 35.74 5.38
C GLY A 329 3.00 35.24 5.16
N GLY A 330 3.84 36.00 4.46
CA GLY A 330 5.25 35.69 4.23
C GLY A 330 5.61 35.31 2.79
N TYR A 331 6.92 35.13 2.57
CA TYR A 331 7.48 34.79 1.27
C TYR A 331 7.68 33.29 1.15
N ARG A 332 7.11 32.66 0.12
CA ARG A 332 7.18 31.21 -0.08
C ARG A 332 7.83 30.86 -1.40
N THR A 333 8.69 29.85 -1.39
CA THR A 333 9.30 29.26 -2.58
C THR A 333 8.39 28.19 -3.20
N VAL A 334 7.38 27.71 -2.45
CA VAL A 334 6.46 26.63 -2.85
C VAL A 334 5.04 27.07 -2.54
N SER A 335 4.08 26.73 -3.40
CA SER A 335 2.66 27.03 -3.16
C SER A 335 2.12 26.29 -1.94
N SER A 336 1.13 26.88 -1.26
CA SER A 336 0.44 26.24 -0.12
C SER A 336 -0.16 24.90 -0.51
N ARG A 337 -0.73 24.79 -1.71
CA ARG A 337 -1.31 23.54 -2.26
C ARG A 337 -0.26 22.44 -2.39
N ALA A 338 0.92 22.77 -2.92
CA ALA A 338 2.02 21.81 -3.04
C ALA A 338 2.55 21.38 -1.65
N THR A 339 2.63 22.32 -0.70
CA THR A 339 3.02 22.02 0.69
C THR A 339 2.03 21.05 1.35
N VAL A 340 0.72 21.34 1.27
CA VAL A 340 -0.33 20.46 1.83
C VAL A 340 -0.28 19.09 1.16
N ALA A 341 -0.17 19.02 -0.16
CA ALA A 341 -0.08 17.75 -0.89
C ALA A 341 1.13 16.91 -0.44
N ARG A 342 2.31 17.55 -0.26
CA ARG A 342 3.54 16.90 0.20
C ARG A 342 3.41 16.29 1.60
N PHE A 343 2.76 17.01 2.52
CA PHE A 343 2.67 16.62 3.93
C PHE A 343 1.38 15.89 4.30
N ARG A 344 0.41 15.78 3.39
CA ARG A 344 -0.88 15.14 3.65
C ARG A 344 -0.78 13.71 4.18
N LYS A 345 0.22 12.95 3.74
CA LYS A 345 0.47 11.59 4.25
C LYS A 345 0.81 11.53 5.74
N HIS A 346 1.28 12.64 6.32
CA HIS A 346 1.60 12.75 7.74
C HIS A 346 0.42 13.21 8.60
N VAL A 347 -0.76 13.37 7.99
CA VAL A 347 -2.01 13.71 8.69
C VAL A 347 -2.78 12.40 8.93
N SER A 348 -2.87 12.00 10.17
CA SER A 348 -3.58 10.77 10.56
C SER A 348 -3.84 10.77 12.07
N PRO A 349 -5.06 10.45 12.52
CA PRO A 349 -5.35 10.32 13.94
C PRO A 349 -4.66 9.13 14.59
N LEU A 350 -4.20 8.15 13.80
CA LEU A 350 -3.56 6.95 14.30
C LEU A 350 -2.03 7.07 14.35
N THR A 351 -1.40 7.54 13.27
CA THR A 351 0.06 7.50 13.07
C THR A 351 0.66 8.86 12.73
N GLY A 352 -0.16 9.88 12.53
CA GLY A 352 0.28 11.18 12.03
C GLY A 352 1.09 11.98 13.04
N VAL A 353 1.96 12.84 12.53
CA VAL A 353 2.55 13.96 13.29
C VAL A 353 1.48 15.02 13.53
N VAL A 354 0.65 15.23 12.52
CA VAL A 354 -0.57 16.03 12.58
C VAL A 354 -1.73 15.05 12.69
N SER A 355 -2.51 15.13 13.76
CA SER A 355 -3.64 14.22 13.97
C SER A 355 -4.81 14.54 13.06
N ARG A 356 -5.02 15.84 12.76
CA ARG A 356 -6.15 16.32 11.98
C ARG A 356 -5.77 17.60 11.23
N LEU A 357 -6.21 17.73 10.01
CA LEU A 357 -6.07 18.94 9.19
C LEU A 357 -7.41 19.25 8.54
N GLU A 358 -8.05 20.30 8.99
CA GLU A 358 -9.37 20.69 8.53
C GLU A 358 -9.38 22.12 8.04
N ARG A 359 -10.28 22.37 7.11
CA ARG A 359 -10.56 23.74 6.66
C ARG A 359 -11.47 24.40 7.68
N ILE A 360 -11.08 25.58 8.16
CA ILE A 360 -11.94 26.43 8.96
C ILE A 360 -12.96 27.07 8.00
N ASP A 361 -14.20 27.15 8.40
CA ASP A 361 -15.29 27.76 7.63
C ASP A 361 -15.42 27.17 6.21
N ALA A 362 -15.63 25.86 6.13
CA ALA A 362 -15.72 25.13 4.86
C ALA A 362 -16.81 25.70 3.91
N ASP A 363 -17.80 26.38 4.47
CA ASP A 363 -18.95 26.93 3.75
C ASP A 363 -18.67 28.29 3.09
N LEU A 364 -17.53 28.92 3.40
CA LEU A 364 -17.18 30.22 2.81
C LEU A 364 -16.29 30.01 1.56
N PRO A 365 -16.71 30.50 0.38
CA PRO A 365 -16.02 30.26 -0.88
C PRO A 365 -14.61 30.88 -0.96
N LEU A 366 -14.31 31.88 -0.16
CA LEU A 366 -13.02 32.57 -0.14
C LEU A 366 -12.08 32.08 0.98
N ASN A 367 -12.48 31.09 1.72
CA ASN A 367 -11.70 30.66 2.87
C ASN A 367 -10.53 29.77 2.50
N THR A 368 -9.34 30.17 2.91
CA THR A 368 -8.07 29.46 2.72
C THR A 368 -7.43 28.98 4.00
N ASN A 369 -8.07 29.19 5.15
CA ASN A 369 -7.53 28.84 6.45
C ASN A 369 -7.74 27.36 6.78
N PHE A 370 -6.72 26.75 7.34
CA PHE A 370 -6.76 25.35 7.81
C PHE A 370 -6.39 25.32 9.29
N HIS A 371 -7.11 24.50 10.03
CA HIS A 371 -6.76 24.14 11.39
C HIS A 371 -6.03 22.80 11.39
N ALA A 372 -4.82 22.79 11.93
CA ALA A 372 -4.03 21.57 12.12
C ALA A 372 -3.90 21.28 13.62
N THR A 373 -4.31 20.09 14.02
CA THR A 373 -4.09 19.59 15.37
C THR A 373 -2.95 18.58 15.37
N HIS A 374 -2.12 18.66 16.40
CA HIS A 374 -0.97 17.75 16.57
C HIS A 374 -0.75 17.51 18.06
N ASN A 375 -0.08 16.42 18.35
CA ASN A 375 0.28 16.03 19.70
C ASN A 375 1.81 16.06 19.84
N PHE A 376 2.36 17.16 20.35
CA PHE A 376 3.80 17.30 20.63
C PHE A 376 4.21 16.71 21.96
N SER A 377 3.31 16.75 22.94
CA SER A 377 3.53 16.15 24.25
C SER A 377 3.40 14.63 24.17
N GLY A 378 4.09 13.92 25.02
CA GLY A 378 3.82 12.50 25.24
C GLY A 378 2.42 12.30 25.84
N PRO A 379 1.98 11.03 25.96
CA PRO A 379 0.69 10.73 26.60
C PRO A 379 0.66 11.32 28.01
N ALA A 380 -0.48 11.90 28.37
CA ALA A 380 -0.69 12.51 29.66
C ALA A 380 -0.41 11.52 30.81
N ARG A 381 0.30 11.99 31.83
CA ARG A 381 0.66 11.19 33.00
C ARG A 381 -0.27 11.44 34.16
N THR A 382 -0.95 12.58 34.14
CA THR A 382 -1.91 13.02 35.17
C THR A 382 -3.15 13.60 34.51
N VAL A 383 -4.25 13.70 35.29
CA VAL A 383 -5.49 14.32 34.80
C VAL A 383 -5.27 15.81 34.47
N ASN A 384 -4.39 16.48 35.21
CA ASN A 384 -4.09 17.90 34.96
C ASN A 384 -3.31 18.09 33.65
N GLU A 385 -2.33 17.21 33.35
CA GLU A 385 -1.66 17.20 32.06
C GLU A 385 -2.63 16.92 30.92
N LEU A 386 -3.57 15.99 31.09
CA LEU A 386 -4.60 15.71 30.10
C LEU A 386 -5.48 16.95 29.83
N ARG A 387 -5.92 17.66 30.88
CA ARG A 387 -6.69 18.89 30.75
C ARG A 387 -5.93 20.01 30.07
N ALA A 388 -4.61 20.08 30.27
CA ALA A 388 -3.76 21.08 29.62
C ALA A 388 -3.50 20.77 28.14
N ASN A 389 -3.67 19.53 27.71
CA ASN A 389 -3.48 19.07 26.32
C ASN A 389 -4.77 19.12 25.46
N LEU A 390 -5.93 19.25 26.10
CA LEU A 390 -7.24 19.40 25.44
C LEU A 390 -7.58 20.87 25.20
#